data_82dd96e07ca5fea31779c5c22950ed6d
#
_entry.id   82dd96e07ca5fea31779c5c22950ed6d
#
_cell.length_a   1.000
_cell.length_b   1.000
_cell.length_c   1.000
_cell.angle_alpha   90.00
_cell.angle_beta   90.00
_cell.angle_gamma   90.00
#
_symmetry.space_group_name_H-M   'P 1'
#
loop_
_entity.id
_entity.type
_entity.pdbx_description
1 polymer ?
#
loop_
_entity_poly.entity_id
_entity_poly.type
_entity_poly.pdbx_seq_one_letter_code
_entity_poly.pdbx_strand_id
1 'polypeptide(L)'
;MATEQYNYTLFYYSHLITVVWLSCWHICYFFLTSSFVILNSAICSLVICVIAIFKILLPTAQLKAKGTEAANKVMWIWATVNAGILALSNRVEWDVQGIENLKKDGWYLLISNHLSWTDIVVLCCVFKDRIPMPKFFLKQQLLYVPFIGMSCWALDMPFMRRYSREYLIRNPHKRGQDLATTRRSCAKFKHTPTTVVNYVEGTRFTEEKQRKSKAGYQYLLQPKSGGIAYTLAAMGEQFENIIDVTLAYPENTDKPFKDMLMGRMTKIVVHVKVLPVDEQVLGDYFNDKPYKRQFQQWLGDVWQEKDQLLQEIHK
;
A
#
# COMPACT_ATOMS: atom_id res chain seq x y z
N MET A 1 -11.96 57.37 -12.49
CA MET A 1 -10.55 56.97 -12.30
C MET A 1 -10.18 56.73 -10.83
N ALA A 2 -10.27 57.71 -9.91
CA ALA A 2 -9.87 57.49 -8.49
C ALA A 2 -10.71 56.43 -7.76
N THR A 3 -12.02 56.42 -7.96
CA THR A 3 -12.95 55.45 -7.36
C THR A 3 -12.76 54.03 -7.91
N GLU A 4 -12.44 53.86 -9.17
CA GLU A 4 -12.13 52.56 -9.75
C GLU A 4 -10.80 51.98 -9.20
N GLN A 5 -9.78 52.80 -9.09
CA GLN A 5 -8.48 52.43 -8.53
C GLN A 5 -8.58 52.02 -7.06
N TYR A 6 -9.45 52.69 -6.27
CA TYR A 6 -9.74 52.33 -4.89
C TYR A 6 -10.46 51.00 -4.76
N ASN A 7 -11.41 50.70 -5.64
CA ASN A 7 -12.12 49.42 -5.68
C ASN A 7 -11.20 48.27 -6.07
N TYR A 8 -10.30 48.45 -7.04
CA TYR A 8 -9.27 47.43 -7.38
C TYR A 8 -8.33 47.15 -6.23
N THR A 9 -7.93 48.18 -5.48
CA THR A 9 -7.03 48.04 -4.33
C THR A 9 -7.73 47.28 -3.19
N LEU A 10 -8.95 47.60 -2.85
CA LEU A 10 -9.76 46.87 -1.86
C LEU A 10 -10.01 45.41 -2.23
N PHE A 11 -10.30 45.14 -3.50
CA PHE A 11 -10.49 43.78 -4.02
C PHE A 11 -9.18 42.98 -3.90
N TYR A 12 -8.05 43.58 -4.25
CA TYR A 12 -6.72 42.93 -4.14
C TYR A 12 -6.35 42.59 -2.67
N TYR A 13 -6.57 43.53 -1.74
CA TYR A 13 -6.32 43.29 -0.31
C TYR A 13 -7.27 42.26 0.29
N SER A 14 -8.55 42.26 -0.06
CA SER A 14 -9.49 41.24 0.42
C SER A 14 -9.12 39.83 -0.11
N HIS A 15 -8.71 39.75 -1.37
CA HIS A 15 -8.24 38.48 -1.94
C HIS A 15 -6.94 37.99 -1.29
N LEU A 16 -5.99 38.89 -1.02
CA LEU A 16 -4.73 38.57 -0.35
C LEU A 16 -4.97 38.05 1.08
N ILE A 17 -5.83 38.74 1.85
CA ILE A 17 -6.22 38.34 3.20
C ILE A 17 -6.87 36.96 3.19
N THR A 18 -7.78 36.70 2.24
CA THR A 18 -8.43 35.40 2.11
C THR A 18 -7.43 34.28 1.81
N VAL A 19 -6.49 34.51 0.89
CA VAL A 19 -5.43 33.53 0.54
C VAL A 19 -4.53 33.26 1.73
N VAL A 20 -4.10 34.31 2.46
CA VAL A 20 -3.26 34.15 3.67
C VAL A 20 -4.01 33.37 4.74
N TRP A 21 -5.29 33.72 4.98
CA TRP A 21 -6.11 33.05 6.00
C TRP A 21 -6.33 31.57 5.67
N LEU A 22 -6.66 31.23 4.42
CA LEU A 22 -6.78 29.84 3.95
C LEU A 22 -5.46 29.08 4.07
N SER A 23 -4.33 29.73 3.76
CA SER A 23 -3.02 29.09 3.90
C SER A 23 -2.68 28.79 5.37
N CYS A 24 -2.94 29.73 6.29
CA CYS A 24 -2.76 29.52 7.72
C CYS A 24 -3.65 28.40 8.25
N TRP A 25 -4.93 28.35 7.79
CA TRP A 25 -5.87 27.30 8.13
C TRP A 25 -5.37 25.91 7.74
N HIS A 26 -4.90 25.72 6.51
CA HIS A 26 -4.34 24.45 6.06
C HIS A 26 -3.06 24.05 6.80
N ILE A 27 -2.24 25.01 7.19
CA ILE A 27 -1.05 24.74 8.00
C ILE A 27 -1.45 24.27 9.41
N CYS A 28 -2.42 24.91 10.04
CA CYS A 28 -2.96 24.47 11.33
C CYS A 28 -3.56 23.06 11.23
N TYR A 29 -4.32 22.79 10.18
CA TYR A 29 -4.86 21.44 9.91
C TYR A 29 -3.75 20.41 9.73
N PHE A 30 -2.70 20.74 9.00
CA PHE A 30 -1.57 19.83 8.81
C PHE A 30 -0.94 19.42 10.17
N PHE A 31 -0.67 20.36 11.05
CA PHE A 31 -0.08 20.05 12.36
C PHE A 31 -1.07 19.27 13.24
N LEU A 32 -2.33 19.66 13.27
CA LEU A 32 -3.35 19.00 14.08
C LEU A 32 -3.58 17.56 13.62
N THR A 33 -3.85 17.35 12.32
CA THR A 33 -4.10 16.04 11.73
C THR A 33 -2.87 15.14 11.86
N SER A 34 -1.68 15.68 11.58
CA SER A 34 -0.42 14.94 11.74
C SER A 34 -0.21 14.51 13.21
N SER A 35 -0.49 15.37 14.18
CA SER A 35 -0.36 15.06 15.59
C SER A 35 -1.31 13.92 16.01
N PHE A 36 -2.57 13.94 15.55
CA PHE A 36 -3.51 12.86 15.83
C PHE A 36 -3.12 11.54 15.17
N VAL A 37 -2.67 11.57 13.91
CA VAL A 37 -2.20 10.37 13.19
C VAL A 37 -0.95 9.78 13.87
N ILE A 38 -0.01 10.62 14.29
CA ILE A 38 1.20 10.19 15.02
C ILE A 38 0.83 9.61 16.37
N LEU A 39 -0.04 10.28 17.14
CA LEU A 39 -0.48 9.82 18.45
C LEU A 39 -1.21 8.47 18.37
N ASN A 40 -2.16 8.33 17.43
CA ASN A 40 -2.84 7.07 17.17
C ASN A 40 -1.84 5.96 16.80
N SER A 41 -0.88 6.27 15.93
CA SER A 41 0.16 5.32 15.51
C SER A 41 1.06 4.91 16.68
N ALA A 42 1.43 5.85 17.55
CA ALA A 42 2.26 5.59 18.72
C ALA A 42 1.52 4.69 19.73
N ILE A 43 0.25 5.01 20.04
CA ILE A 43 -0.58 4.23 20.98
C ILE A 43 -0.77 2.81 20.44
N CYS A 44 -1.22 2.66 19.19
CA CYS A 44 -1.46 1.34 18.61
C CYS A 44 -0.16 0.53 18.48
N SER A 45 0.96 1.17 18.12
CA SER A 45 2.27 0.52 18.08
C SER A 45 2.71 0.04 19.47
N LEU A 46 2.50 0.83 20.52
CA LEU A 46 2.81 0.45 21.90
C LEU A 46 1.99 -0.77 22.31
N VAL A 47 0.68 -0.77 22.07
CA VAL A 47 -0.20 -1.91 22.38
C VAL A 47 0.24 -3.17 21.61
N ILE A 48 0.57 -3.03 20.32
CA ILE A 48 1.07 -4.15 19.52
C ILE A 48 2.43 -4.65 20.04
N CYS A 49 3.32 -3.77 20.50
CA CYS A 49 4.59 -4.16 21.14
C CYS A 49 4.37 -4.95 22.44
N VAL A 50 3.40 -4.56 23.26
CA VAL A 50 3.01 -5.34 24.46
C VAL A 50 2.52 -6.73 24.04
N ILE A 51 1.63 -6.81 23.04
CA ILE A 51 1.17 -8.09 22.48
C ILE A 51 2.35 -8.90 21.96
N ALA A 52 3.33 -8.27 21.31
CA ALA A 52 4.53 -8.94 20.80
C ALA A 52 5.35 -9.60 21.91
N ILE A 53 5.54 -8.91 23.04
CA ILE A 53 6.25 -9.45 24.20
C ILE A 53 5.53 -10.70 24.73
N PHE A 54 4.20 -10.62 24.93
CA PHE A 54 3.42 -11.78 25.33
C PHE A 54 3.50 -12.91 24.30
N LYS A 55 3.40 -12.59 22.99
CA LYS A 55 3.50 -13.58 21.91
C LYS A 55 4.84 -14.34 21.91
N ILE A 56 5.95 -13.69 22.29
CA ILE A 56 7.26 -14.37 22.43
C ILE A 56 7.21 -15.43 23.54
N LEU A 57 6.54 -15.12 24.66
CA LEU A 57 6.46 -15.99 25.83
C LEU A 57 5.48 -17.16 25.66
N LEU A 58 4.59 -17.12 24.65
CA LEU A 58 3.60 -18.17 24.42
C LEU A 58 4.25 -19.45 23.88
N PRO A 59 3.96 -20.64 24.48
CA PRO A 59 4.66 -21.87 24.16
C PRO A 59 4.22 -22.52 22.84
N THR A 60 2.97 -22.34 22.42
CA THR A 60 2.39 -23.04 21.28
C THR A 60 2.12 -22.13 20.07
N ALA A 61 2.15 -22.72 18.87
CA ALA A 61 1.83 -22.00 17.62
C ALA A 61 0.38 -21.47 17.64
N GLN A 62 -0.55 -22.23 18.22
CA GLN A 62 -1.95 -21.82 18.33
C GLN A 62 -2.15 -20.57 19.20
N LEU A 63 -1.46 -20.49 20.34
CA LEU A 63 -1.48 -19.31 21.20
C LEU A 63 -0.81 -18.09 20.52
N LYS A 64 0.30 -18.33 19.80
CA LYS A 64 0.95 -17.28 19.00
C LYS A 64 0.03 -16.75 17.90
N ALA A 65 -0.77 -17.61 17.27
CA ALA A 65 -1.77 -17.20 16.28
C ALA A 65 -2.85 -16.29 16.90
N LYS A 66 -3.33 -16.60 18.12
CA LYS A 66 -4.24 -15.70 18.86
C LYS A 66 -3.61 -14.34 19.17
N GLY A 67 -2.30 -14.31 19.47
CA GLY A 67 -1.56 -13.06 19.63
C GLY A 67 -1.51 -12.25 18.32
N THR A 68 -1.34 -12.91 17.19
CA THR A 68 -1.40 -12.25 15.85
C THR A 68 -2.80 -11.70 15.58
N GLU A 69 -3.85 -12.47 15.92
CA GLU A 69 -5.23 -12.01 15.76
C GLU A 69 -5.51 -10.75 16.61
N ALA A 70 -5.07 -10.74 17.86
CA ALA A 70 -5.17 -9.56 18.71
C ALA A 70 -4.43 -8.35 18.12
N ALA A 71 -3.21 -8.53 17.62
CA ALA A 71 -2.45 -7.48 16.95
C ALA A 71 -3.16 -6.98 15.67
N ASN A 72 -3.77 -7.87 14.90
CA ASN A 72 -4.56 -7.51 13.71
C ASN A 72 -5.80 -6.66 14.09
N LYS A 73 -6.48 -6.97 15.19
CA LYS A 73 -7.59 -6.15 15.70
C LYS A 73 -7.14 -4.74 16.06
N VAL A 74 -5.98 -4.60 16.72
CA VAL A 74 -5.39 -3.28 17.00
C VAL A 74 -5.04 -2.53 15.73
N MET A 75 -4.52 -3.22 14.70
CA MET A 75 -4.24 -2.59 13.41
C MET A 75 -5.52 -2.14 12.70
N TRP A 76 -6.62 -2.89 12.80
CA TRP A 76 -7.92 -2.45 12.29
C TRP A 76 -8.47 -1.23 13.06
N ILE A 77 -8.26 -1.15 14.37
CA ILE A 77 -8.59 0.03 15.19
C ILE A 77 -7.75 1.23 14.69
N TRP A 78 -6.44 1.04 14.51
CA TRP A 78 -5.55 2.07 13.96
C TRP A 78 -6.06 2.61 12.62
N ALA A 79 -6.44 1.73 11.70
CA ALA A 79 -6.96 2.10 10.39
C ALA A 79 -8.29 2.87 10.52
N THR A 80 -9.20 2.41 11.39
CA THR A 80 -10.51 3.05 11.62
C THR A 80 -10.37 4.45 12.20
N VAL A 81 -9.50 4.61 13.20
CA VAL A 81 -9.25 5.92 13.82
C VAL A 81 -8.63 6.88 12.80
N ASN A 82 -7.63 6.43 12.03
CA ASN A 82 -7.06 7.26 10.96
C ASN A 82 -8.09 7.63 9.89
N ALA A 83 -8.94 6.69 9.48
CA ALA A 83 -10.03 6.98 8.55
C ALA A 83 -10.99 8.05 9.12
N GLY A 84 -11.32 7.97 10.41
CA GLY A 84 -12.12 8.97 11.10
C GLY A 84 -11.46 10.35 11.15
N ILE A 85 -10.17 10.40 11.50
CA ILE A 85 -9.38 11.65 11.50
C ILE A 85 -9.41 12.30 10.10
N LEU A 86 -9.22 11.49 9.06
CA LEU A 86 -9.19 11.97 7.68
C LEU A 86 -10.58 12.40 7.19
N ALA A 87 -11.64 11.67 7.56
CA ALA A 87 -13.01 12.04 7.23
C ALA A 87 -13.44 13.34 7.89
N LEU A 88 -12.94 13.64 9.09
CA LEU A 88 -13.20 14.90 9.79
C LEU A 88 -12.43 16.09 9.17
N SER A 89 -11.23 15.82 8.63
CA SER A 89 -10.38 16.87 8.05
C SER A 89 -10.57 17.09 6.56
N ASN A 90 -11.10 16.11 5.83
CA ASN A 90 -11.25 16.15 4.37
C ASN A 90 -12.69 15.85 3.95
N ARG A 91 -13.16 16.52 2.92
CA ARG A 91 -14.43 16.21 2.25
C ARG A 91 -14.15 15.38 1.01
N VAL A 92 -13.91 14.08 1.22
CA VAL A 92 -13.48 13.17 0.15
C VAL A 92 -14.69 12.55 -0.55
N GLU A 93 -14.72 12.68 -1.87
CA GLU A 93 -15.54 11.84 -2.74
C GLU A 93 -14.83 10.51 -2.97
N TRP A 94 -15.50 9.40 -2.64
CA TRP A 94 -14.98 8.04 -2.83
C TRP A 94 -15.65 7.40 -4.04
N ASP A 95 -14.84 7.06 -5.05
CA ASP A 95 -15.23 6.20 -6.15
C ASP A 95 -14.59 4.82 -5.95
N VAL A 96 -15.39 3.88 -5.42
CA VAL A 96 -14.93 2.53 -5.08
C VAL A 96 -15.75 1.51 -5.86
N GLN A 97 -15.08 0.69 -6.68
CA GLN A 97 -15.73 -0.27 -7.57
C GLN A 97 -15.08 -1.67 -7.46
N GLY A 98 -15.88 -2.72 -7.65
CA GLY A 98 -15.41 -4.10 -7.80
C GLY A 98 -15.07 -4.83 -6.50
N ILE A 99 -15.64 -4.41 -5.35
CA ILE A 99 -15.34 -4.97 -4.01
C ILE A 99 -16.39 -5.95 -3.49
N GLU A 100 -17.42 -6.27 -4.26
CA GLU A 100 -18.67 -6.89 -3.77
C GLU A 100 -18.52 -8.37 -3.42
N ASN A 101 -17.61 -9.10 -4.08
CA ASN A 101 -17.48 -10.55 -3.97
C ASN A 101 -16.27 -11.00 -3.11
N LEU A 102 -15.75 -10.12 -2.27
CA LEU A 102 -14.60 -10.42 -1.41
C LEU A 102 -15.04 -11.04 -0.09
N LYS A 103 -14.20 -11.93 0.49
CA LYS A 103 -14.50 -12.67 1.72
C LYS A 103 -13.43 -12.44 2.79
N LYS A 104 -13.87 -12.34 4.05
CA LYS A 104 -12.98 -12.14 5.21
C LYS A 104 -12.06 -13.31 5.54
N ASP A 105 -12.40 -14.48 5.06
CA ASP A 105 -11.73 -15.76 5.34
C ASP A 105 -11.00 -16.35 4.13
N GLY A 106 -10.83 -15.54 3.07
CA GLY A 106 -10.12 -15.93 1.87
C GLY A 106 -8.60 -15.72 1.95
N TRP A 107 -7.89 -16.29 0.98
CA TRP A 107 -6.46 -16.03 0.74
C TRP A 107 -6.28 -15.22 -0.54
N TYR A 108 -5.70 -14.04 -0.43
CA TYR A 108 -5.58 -13.11 -1.56
C TYR A 108 -4.15 -12.63 -1.77
N LEU A 109 -3.75 -12.56 -3.04
CA LEU A 109 -2.61 -11.75 -3.46
C LEU A 109 -3.15 -10.42 -3.97
N LEU A 110 -2.96 -9.33 -3.22
CA LEU A 110 -3.33 -7.99 -3.66
C LEU A 110 -2.16 -7.35 -4.38
N ILE A 111 -2.36 -6.95 -5.62
CA ILE A 111 -1.40 -6.18 -6.41
C ILE A 111 -1.94 -4.77 -6.64
N SER A 112 -1.07 -3.76 -6.55
CA SER A 112 -1.47 -2.36 -6.71
C SER A 112 -0.34 -1.52 -7.27
N ASN A 113 -0.69 -0.42 -7.95
CA ASN A 113 0.20 0.70 -8.16
C ASN A 113 0.50 1.40 -6.82
N HIS A 114 1.54 2.21 -6.77
CA HIS A 114 1.99 2.84 -5.53
C HIS A 114 2.28 4.32 -5.72
N LEU A 115 1.42 5.17 -5.18
CA LEU A 115 1.48 6.62 -5.35
C LEU A 115 2.05 7.30 -4.09
N SER A 116 1.60 6.90 -2.91
CA SER A 116 1.93 7.62 -1.69
C SER A 116 1.77 6.76 -0.42
N TRP A 117 2.10 7.32 0.75
CA TRP A 117 1.75 6.72 2.04
C TRP A 117 0.24 6.65 2.29
N THR A 118 -0.54 7.50 1.60
CA THR A 118 -2.01 7.49 1.60
C THR A 118 -2.56 6.13 1.19
N ASP A 119 -1.90 5.44 0.27
CA ASP A 119 -2.34 4.15 -0.28
C ASP A 119 -2.59 3.11 0.81
N ILE A 120 -1.75 3.09 1.86
CA ILE A 120 -1.90 2.14 2.98
C ILE A 120 -3.19 2.41 3.74
N VAL A 121 -3.49 3.68 4.02
CA VAL A 121 -4.70 4.08 4.74
C VAL A 121 -5.93 3.79 3.88
N VAL A 122 -5.89 4.17 2.60
CA VAL A 122 -6.97 3.94 1.63
C VAL A 122 -7.28 2.45 1.50
N LEU A 123 -6.26 1.61 1.29
CA LEU A 123 -6.44 0.15 1.22
C LEU A 123 -7.06 -0.41 2.51
N CYS A 124 -6.57 0.03 3.68
CA CYS A 124 -7.15 -0.39 4.94
C CYS A 124 -8.61 0.06 5.10
N CYS A 125 -8.97 1.27 4.67
CA CYS A 125 -10.35 1.77 4.72
C CYS A 125 -11.28 0.96 3.82
N VAL A 126 -10.89 0.78 2.55
CA VAL A 126 -11.73 0.12 1.52
C VAL A 126 -11.90 -1.37 1.82
N PHE A 127 -10.85 -2.04 2.25
CA PHE A 127 -10.87 -3.48 2.46
C PHE A 127 -11.20 -3.92 3.88
N LYS A 128 -11.40 -2.97 4.81
CA LYS A 128 -11.86 -3.30 6.15
C LYS A 128 -13.14 -4.13 6.09
N ASP A 129 -13.14 -5.21 6.87
CA ASP A 129 -14.29 -6.13 6.96
C ASP A 129 -14.67 -6.86 5.66
N ARG A 130 -13.84 -6.78 4.60
CA ARG A 130 -14.04 -7.46 3.30
C ARG A 130 -13.02 -8.54 3.02
N ILE A 131 -11.76 -8.34 3.43
CA ILE A 131 -10.66 -9.30 3.28
C ILE A 131 -9.90 -9.45 4.61
N PRO A 132 -9.08 -10.50 4.77
CA PRO A 132 -8.14 -10.60 5.89
C PRO A 132 -7.18 -9.41 5.94
N MET A 133 -6.67 -9.11 7.15
CA MET A 133 -5.75 -7.99 7.36
C MET A 133 -4.58 -8.01 6.37
N PRO A 134 -4.42 -6.94 5.57
CA PRO A 134 -3.35 -6.85 4.58
C PRO A 134 -1.96 -6.97 5.21
N LYS A 135 -1.12 -7.86 4.66
CA LYS A 135 0.27 -8.07 5.05
C LYS A 135 1.19 -7.52 3.97
N PHE A 136 1.93 -6.48 4.30
CA PHE A 136 2.84 -5.82 3.37
C PHE A 136 4.23 -6.46 3.42
N PHE A 137 4.84 -6.66 2.26
CA PHE A 137 6.25 -7.03 2.22
C PHE A 137 7.14 -5.87 2.66
N LEU A 138 7.92 -6.10 3.69
CA LEU A 138 8.79 -5.11 4.30
C LEU A 138 10.25 -5.40 4.00
N LYS A 139 11.06 -4.34 3.89
CA LYS A 139 12.52 -4.49 3.84
C LYS A 139 13.01 -5.02 5.19
N GLN A 140 13.94 -5.96 5.17
CA GLN A 140 14.47 -6.56 6.40
C GLN A 140 15.07 -5.54 7.38
N GLN A 141 15.61 -4.43 6.88
CA GLN A 141 16.15 -3.35 7.72
C GLN A 141 15.11 -2.73 8.65
N LEU A 142 13.82 -2.74 8.26
CA LEU A 142 12.74 -2.24 9.11
C LEU A 142 12.55 -3.04 10.39
N LEU A 143 13.00 -4.31 10.43
CA LEU A 143 12.96 -5.12 11.65
C LEU A 143 13.77 -4.49 12.80
N TYR A 144 14.81 -3.76 12.47
CA TYR A 144 15.72 -3.14 13.45
C TYR A 144 15.30 -1.71 13.84
N VAL A 145 14.22 -1.19 13.25
CA VAL A 145 13.68 0.11 13.65
C VAL A 145 12.85 -0.08 14.92
N PRO A 146 13.19 0.62 16.01
CA PRO A 146 12.47 0.50 17.28
C PRO A 146 10.96 0.71 17.09
N PHE A 147 10.17 -0.03 17.86
CA PHE A 147 8.70 -0.06 17.84
C PHE A 147 8.11 -0.54 16.50
N ILE A 148 8.53 0.00 15.35
CA ILE A 148 8.04 -0.38 14.01
C ILE A 148 8.39 -1.84 13.71
N GLY A 149 9.63 -2.23 13.89
CA GLY A 149 10.09 -3.60 13.62
C GLY A 149 9.35 -4.63 14.47
N MET A 150 9.20 -4.36 15.76
CA MET A 150 8.48 -5.23 16.69
C MET A 150 6.99 -5.30 16.36
N SER A 151 6.35 -4.19 16.05
CA SER A 151 4.95 -4.14 15.65
C SER A 151 4.70 -4.94 14.35
N CYS A 152 5.52 -4.73 13.35
CA CYS A 152 5.44 -5.47 12.08
C CYS A 152 5.70 -6.98 12.27
N TRP A 153 6.63 -7.34 13.17
CA TRP A 153 6.87 -8.74 13.52
C TRP A 153 5.67 -9.37 14.23
N ALA A 154 5.06 -8.65 15.18
CA ALA A 154 3.87 -9.13 15.90
C ALA A 154 2.66 -9.33 14.98
N LEU A 155 2.52 -8.47 13.99
CA LEU A 155 1.54 -8.55 12.92
C LEU A 155 1.85 -9.63 11.87
N ASP A 156 2.92 -10.38 12.02
CA ASP A 156 3.37 -11.37 11.04
C ASP A 156 3.64 -10.80 9.65
N MET A 157 4.03 -9.52 9.53
CA MET A 157 4.43 -8.96 8.25
C MET A 157 5.65 -9.70 7.67
N PRO A 158 5.65 -10.06 6.38
CA PRO A 158 6.78 -10.75 5.77
C PRO A 158 7.95 -9.81 5.53
N PHE A 159 9.08 -10.09 6.18
CA PHE A 159 10.32 -9.36 5.95
C PHE A 159 11.13 -10.02 4.83
N MET A 160 11.54 -9.22 3.85
CA MET A 160 12.30 -9.68 2.69
C MET A 160 13.69 -9.06 2.64
N ARG A 161 14.70 -9.90 2.37
CA ARG A 161 16.00 -9.47 1.90
C ARG A 161 15.95 -9.40 0.38
N ARG A 162 16.18 -8.24 -0.19
CA ARG A 162 16.32 -8.09 -1.64
C ARG A 162 17.78 -7.83 -1.95
N TYR A 163 18.41 -8.79 -2.65
CA TYR A 163 19.75 -8.61 -3.15
C TYR A 163 19.73 -7.91 -4.51
N SER A 164 20.63 -6.94 -4.73
CA SER A 164 20.79 -6.34 -6.04
C SER A 164 21.35 -7.36 -7.03
N ARG A 165 21.08 -7.17 -8.33
CA ARG A 165 21.65 -8.03 -9.39
C ARG A 165 23.17 -8.08 -9.33
N GLU A 166 23.81 -6.94 -9.08
CA GLU A 166 25.27 -6.82 -8.94
C GLU A 166 25.80 -7.64 -7.75
N TYR A 167 25.09 -7.57 -6.61
CA TYR A 167 25.44 -8.36 -5.44
C TYR A 167 25.33 -9.87 -5.72
N LEU A 168 24.27 -10.31 -6.42
CA LEU A 168 24.07 -11.72 -6.78
C LEU A 168 25.09 -12.23 -7.82
N ILE A 169 25.60 -11.34 -8.70
CA ILE A 169 26.71 -11.69 -9.61
C ILE A 169 27.98 -11.94 -8.82
N ARG A 170 28.28 -11.09 -7.83
CA ARG A 170 29.47 -11.24 -6.95
C ARG A 170 29.32 -12.37 -5.94
N ASN A 171 28.10 -12.77 -5.59
CA ASN A 171 27.79 -13.79 -4.59
C ASN A 171 26.79 -14.83 -5.13
N PRO A 172 27.19 -15.70 -6.08
CA PRO A 172 26.29 -16.66 -6.73
C PRO A 172 25.59 -17.61 -5.76
N HIS A 173 26.24 -17.96 -4.63
CA HIS A 173 25.70 -18.81 -3.58
C HIS A 173 24.49 -18.20 -2.84
N LYS A 174 24.23 -16.92 -3.02
CA LYS A 174 23.05 -16.22 -2.48
C LYS A 174 21.81 -16.28 -3.39
N ARG A 175 21.97 -16.81 -4.61
CA ARG A 175 20.83 -17.00 -5.54
C ARG A 175 19.82 -17.97 -4.91
N GLY A 176 18.54 -17.62 -5.00
CA GLY A 176 17.46 -18.42 -4.43
C GLY A 176 17.22 -18.24 -2.92
N GLN A 177 18.12 -17.57 -2.18
CA GLN A 177 17.90 -17.28 -0.76
C GLN A 177 16.68 -16.37 -0.56
N ASP A 178 16.38 -15.51 -1.54
CA ASP A 178 15.19 -14.63 -1.51
C ASP A 178 13.92 -15.48 -1.51
N LEU A 179 13.86 -16.54 -2.36
CA LEU A 179 12.73 -17.46 -2.40
C LEU A 179 12.60 -18.27 -1.11
N ALA A 180 13.71 -18.83 -0.61
CA ALA A 180 13.70 -19.58 0.65
C ALA A 180 13.26 -18.70 1.83
N THR A 181 13.70 -17.44 1.87
CA THR A 181 13.31 -16.48 2.90
C THR A 181 11.83 -16.14 2.79
N THR A 182 11.32 -15.93 1.57
CA THR A 182 9.89 -15.65 1.32
C THR A 182 9.03 -16.84 1.74
N ARG A 183 9.39 -18.07 1.34
CA ARG A 183 8.69 -19.30 1.75
C ARG A 183 8.63 -19.43 3.27
N ARG A 184 9.75 -19.18 3.97
CA ARG A 184 9.81 -19.23 5.44
C ARG A 184 8.93 -18.15 6.07
N SER A 185 8.95 -16.92 5.53
CA SER A 185 8.14 -15.83 6.02
C SER A 185 6.66 -16.05 5.80
N CYS A 186 6.28 -16.71 4.71
CA CYS A 186 4.90 -16.99 4.34
C CYS A 186 4.35 -18.30 4.92
N ALA A 187 5.22 -19.21 5.40
CA ALA A 187 4.80 -20.52 5.93
C ALA A 187 3.73 -20.41 7.06
N LYS A 188 3.78 -19.34 7.83
CA LYS A 188 2.81 -19.05 8.91
C LYS A 188 1.41 -18.71 8.40
N PHE A 189 1.26 -18.33 7.13
CA PHE A 189 -0.04 -17.99 6.52
C PHE A 189 -0.78 -19.21 5.99
N LYS A 190 -0.16 -20.39 6.02
CA LYS A 190 -0.75 -21.64 5.52
C LYS A 190 -2.10 -21.99 6.16
N HIS A 191 -2.26 -21.65 7.43
CA HIS A 191 -3.43 -22.04 8.23
C HIS A 191 -4.25 -20.83 8.70
N THR A 192 -3.95 -19.63 8.18
CA THR A 192 -4.66 -18.42 8.59
C THR A 192 -4.98 -17.60 7.35
N PRO A 193 -6.26 -17.32 7.07
CA PRO A 193 -6.67 -16.46 5.98
C PRO A 193 -5.85 -15.18 5.95
N THR A 194 -5.30 -14.84 4.79
CA THR A 194 -4.31 -13.78 4.69
C THR A 194 -4.38 -13.08 3.33
N THR A 195 -4.31 -11.76 3.35
CA THR A 195 -4.08 -10.96 2.15
C THR A 195 -2.64 -10.51 2.13
N VAL A 196 -1.88 -10.89 1.09
CA VAL A 196 -0.51 -10.43 0.89
C VAL A 196 -0.51 -9.30 -0.11
N VAL A 197 0.00 -8.14 0.27
CA VAL A 197 0.04 -6.94 -0.59
C VAL A 197 1.39 -6.79 -1.26
N ASN A 198 1.37 -6.62 -2.57
CA ASN A 198 2.55 -6.35 -3.39
C ASN A 198 2.34 -5.08 -4.22
N TYR A 199 3.09 -4.04 -3.91
CA TYR A 199 3.22 -2.89 -4.79
C TYR A 199 4.20 -3.25 -5.92
N VAL A 200 3.64 -3.59 -7.08
CA VAL A 200 4.35 -4.24 -8.19
C VAL A 200 5.48 -3.39 -8.77
N GLU A 201 5.36 -2.09 -8.71
CA GLU A 201 6.40 -1.15 -9.14
C GLU A 201 7.64 -1.18 -8.23
N GLY A 202 7.48 -1.68 -7.00
CA GLY A 202 8.54 -1.78 -5.98
C GLY A 202 9.06 -0.45 -5.45
N THR A 203 8.44 0.66 -5.85
CA THR A 203 8.70 2.02 -5.37
C THR A 203 7.51 2.91 -5.67
N ARG A 204 7.36 4.02 -4.94
CA ARG A 204 6.32 5.00 -5.22
C ARG A 204 6.56 5.70 -6.55
N PHE A 205 5.48 5.95 -7.27
CA PHE A 205 5.46 6.73 -8.50
C PHE A 205 6.02 8.14 -8.23
N THR A 206 6.80 8.64 -9.15
CA THR A 206 7.16 10.05 -9.32
C THR A 206 7.36 10.30 -10.80
N GLU A 207 7.01 11.49 -11.29
CA GLU A 207 7.21 11.86 -12.69
C GLU A 207 8.67 11.72 -13.13
N GLU A 208 9.64 12.00 -12.23
CA GLU A 208 11.05 11.81 -12.52
C GLU A 208 11.40 10.35 -12.85
N LYS A 209 10.87 9.40 -12.06
CA LYS A 209 11.07 7.96 -12.29
C LYS A 209 10.35 7.50 -13.55
N GLN A 210 9.12 8.01 -13.77
CA GLN A 210 8.35 7.69 -14.97
C GLN A 210 9.09 8.17 -16.23
N ARG A 211 9.58 9.40 -16.27
CA ARG A 211 10.38 9.92 -17.39
C ARG A 211 11.68 9.15 -17.63
N LYS A 212 12.31 8.63 -16.56
CA LYS A 212 13.50 7.76 -16.66
C LYS A 212 13.14 6.32 -17.06
N SER A 213 11.91 5.90 -16.84
CA SER A 213 11.40 4.59 -17.22
C SER A 213 11.05 4.60 -18.71
N LYS A 214 11.70 3.76 -19.51
CA LYS A 214 11.35 3.59 -20.94
C LYS A 214 10.12 2.68 -21.13
N ALA A 215 9.22 2.59 -20.16
CA ALA A 215 8.16 1.59 -20.11
C ALA A 215 6.93 1.91 -20.96
N GLY A 216 6.77 3.17 -21.39
CA GLY A 216 5.63 3.60 -22.21
C GLY A 216 4.33 3.86 -21.45
N TYR A 217 4.28 3.65 -20.12
CA TYR A 217 3.13 3.98 -19.28
C TYR A 217 3.08 5.48 -18.98
N GLN A 218 1.86 6.03 -18.91
CA GLN A 218 1.67 7.46 -18.63
C GLN A 218 1.57 7.72 -17.11
N TYR A 219 0.87 6.89 -16.37
CA TYR A 219 0.58 7.06 -14.95
C TYR A 219 1.21 5.98 -14.06
N LEU A 220 1.98 5.07 -14.62
CA LEU A 220 2.58 3.93 -13.92
C LEU A 220 4.09 3.84 -14.14
N LEU A 221 4.77 3.12 -13.25
CA LEU A 221 6.13 2.66 -13.47
C LEU A 221 6.14 1.22 -14.02
N GLN A 222 7.28 0.80 -14.58
CA GLN A 222 7.48 -0.56 -15.05
C GLN A 222 7.18 -1.59 -13.94
N PRO A 223 6.28 -2.55 -14.14
CA PRO A 223 5.98 -3.58 -13.18
C PRO A 223 7.17 -4.54 -13.00
N LYS A 224 7.45 -4.91 -11.76
CA LYS A 224 8.52 -5.84 -11.40
C LYS A 224 7.95 -7.20 -11.03
N SER A 225 7.99 -8.13 -11.95
CA SER A 225 7.44 -9.48 -11.81
C SER A 225 8.05 -10.31 -10.67
N GLY A 226 9.30 -10.02 -10.25
CA GLY A 226 9.99 -10.82 -9.24
C GLY A 226 9.28 -10.91 -7.89
N GLY A 227 8.71 -9.80 -7.39
CA GLY A 227 8.01 -9.80 -6.10
C GLY A 227 6.76 -10.69 -6.10
N ILE A 228 5.96 -10.59 -7.16
CA ILE A 228 4.76 -11.43 -7.35
C ILE A 228 5.17 -12.89 -7.53
N ALA A 229 6.17 -13.16 -8.39
CA ALA A 229 6.63 -14.51 -8.66
C ALA A 229 7.16 -15.22 -7.39
N TYR A 230 7.89 -14.50 -6.52
CA TYR A 230 8.31 -15.06 -5.21
C TYR A 230 7.11 -15.39 -4.31
N THR A 231 6.08 -14.56 -4.32
CA THR A 231 4.88 -14.75 -3.49
C THR A 231 4.07 -15.95 -4.01
N LEU A 232 3.85 -16.03 -5.32
CA LEU A 232 3.14 -17.14 -5.95
C LEU A 232 3.93 -18.46 -5.80
N ALA A 233 5.24 -18.46 -5.98
CA ALA A 233 6.07 -19.65 -5.74
C ALA A 233 6.08 -20.12 -4.28
N ALA A 234 5.77 -19.22 -3.32
CA ALA A 234 5.71 -19.56 -1.90
C ALA A 234 4.32 -20.00 -1.44
N MET A 235 3.26 -19.46 -2.03
CA MET A 235 1.88 -19.58 -1.55
C MET A 235 0.83 -19.70 -2.66
N GLY A 236 1.23 -19.80 -3.93
CA GLY A 236 0.30 -19.67 -5.07
C GLY A 236 -0.91 -20.59 -4.99
N GLU A 237 -0.70 -21.85 -4.61
CA GLU A 237 -1.79 -22.85 -4.44
C GLU A 237 -2.79 -22.50 -3.32
N GLN A 238 -2.48 -21.55 -2.46
CA GLN A 238 -3.35 -21.13 -1.36
C GLN A 238 -4.19 -19.92 -1.71
N PHE A 239 -3.75 -19.11 -2.67
CA PHE A 239 -4.50 -17.94 -3.07
C PHE A 239 -5.74 -18.34 -3.89
N GLU A 240 -6.89 -17.87 -3.45
CA GLU A 240 -8.15 -18.03 -4.17
C GLU A 240 -8.20 -17.12 -5.39
N ASN A 241 -7.72 -15.89 -5.22
CA ASN A 241 -7.73 -14.87 -6.27
C ASN A 241 -6.56 -13.89 -6.11
N ILE A 242 -6.26 -13.21 -7.22
CA ILE A 242 -5.45 -12.00 -7.23
C ILE A 242 -6.42 -10.80 -7.25
N ILE A 243 -6.26 -9.91 -6.28
CA ILE A 243 -7.00 -8.64 -6.22
C ILE A 243 -6.12 -7.57 -6.87
N ASP A 244 -6.46 -7.17 -8.09
CA ASP A 244 -5.78 -6.09 -8.80
C ASP A 244 -6.44 -4.75 -8.47
N VAL A 245 -5.73 -3.89 -7.76
CA VAL A 245 -6.23 -2.59 -7.27
C VAL A 245 -5.59 -1.46 -8.05
N THR A 246 -6.42 -0.61 -8.64
CA THR A 246 -6.02 0.66 -9.23
C THR A 246 -6.37 1.79 -8.28
N LEU A 247 -5.34 2.52 -7.84
CA LEU A 247 -5.48 3.70 -6.99
C LEU A 247 -5.23 4.97 -7.79
N ALA A 248 -6.08 5.99 -7.61
CA ALA A 248 -5.84 7.33 -8.14
C ALA A 248 -6.31 8.42 -7.17
N TYR A 249 -5.63 9.55 -7.25
CA TYR A 249 -5.95 10.81 -6.56
C TYR A 249 -6.00 11.91 -7.63
N PRO A 250 -7.05 11.95 -8.48
CA PRO A 250 -7.04 12.75 -9.72
C PRO A 250 -6.79 14.24 -9.49
N GLU A 251 -7.29 14.79 -8.40
CA GLU A 251 -7.12 16.21 -8.06
C GLU A 251 -5.93 16.48 -7.12
N ASN A 252 -5.23 15.43 -6.64
CA ASN A 252 -4.13 15.52 -5.68
C ASN A 252 -2.91 14.68 -6.12
N THR A 253 -2.49 14.81 -7.37
CA THR A 253 -1.46 13.95 -7.98
C THR A 253 -0.05 14.17 -7.46
N ASP A 254 0.34 15.40 -7.13
CA ASP A 254 1.73 15.76 -6.74
C ASP A 254 2.09 15.25 -5.33
N LYS A 255 1.26 15.57 -4.34
CA LYS A 255 1.54 15.27 -2.93
C LYS A 255 0.32 14.73 -2.17
N PRO A 256 -0.27 13.58 -2.57
CA PRO A 256 -1.52 13.09 -1.98
C PRO A 256 -1.48 12.98 -0.46
N PHE A 257 -0.36 12.51 0.11
CA PHE A 257 -0.22 12.37 1.56
C PHE A 257 -0.22 13.72 2.29
N LYS A 258 0.48 14.71 1.75
CA LYS A 258 0.50 16.06 2.32
C LYS A 258 -0.88 16.71 2.21
N ASP A 259 -1.53 16.59 1.06
CA ASP A 259 -2.85 17.17 0.84
C ASP A 259 -3.92 16.54 1.74
N MET A 260 -3.82 15.24 1.96
CA MET A 260 -4.65 14.53 2.93
C MET A 260 -4.47 15.08 4.36
N LEU A 261 -3.24 15.31 4.80
CA LEU A 261 -2.95 15.88 6.13
C LEU A 261 -3.36 17.36 6.24
N MET A 262 -3.36 18.10 5.14
CA MET A 262 -3.78 19.50 5.08
C MET A 262 -5.29 19.70 4.92
N GLY A 263 -6.08 18.63 4.87
CA GLY A 263 -7.53 18.73 4.64
C GLY A 263 -7.89 19.19 3.22
N ARG A 264 -7.06 18.84 2.22
CA ARG A 264 -7.23 19.23 0.82
C ARG A 264 -7.49 18.06 -0.11
N MET A 265 -7.60 16.83 0.41
CA MET A 265 -7.96 15.67 -0.38
C MET A 265 -9.44 15.77 -0.78
N THR A 266 -9.71 15.70 -2.07
CA THR A 266 -11.05 15.90 -2.64
C THR A 266 -11.63 14.64 -3.22
N LYS A 267 -10.83 13.85 -3.94
CA LYS A 267 -11.31 12.61 -4.59
C LYS A 267 -10.31 11.46 -4.44
N ILE A 268 -10.85 10.29 -4.11
CA ILE A 268 -10.09 9.02 -4.05
C ILE A 268 -10.81 8.00 -4.92
N VAL A 269 -10.09 7.45 -5.89
CA VAL A 269 -10.59 6.39 -6.77
C VAL A 269 -9.90 5.08 -6.46
N VAL A 270 -10.70 4.03 -6.26
CA VAL A 270 -10.23 2.66 -5.99
C VAL A 270 -11.03 1.69 -6.83
N HIS A 271 -10.47 1.27 -7.95
CA HIS A 271 -11.07 0.25 -8.79
C HIS A 271 -10.39 -1.09 -8.55
N VAL A 272 -11.20 -2.12 -8.35
CA VAL A 272 -10.76 -3.47 -8.01
C VAL A 272 -11.20 -4.45 -9.10
N LYS A 273 -10.25 -5.20 -9.63
CA LYS A 273 -10.48 -6.30 -10.55
C LYS A 273 -10.03 -7.60 -9.87
N VAL A 274 -10.90 -8.59 -9.79
CA VAL A 274 -10.57 -9.90 -9.24
C VAL A 274 -10.11 -10.79 -10.39
N LEU A 275 -8.87 -11.28 -10.31
CA LEU A 275 -8.25 -12.14 -11.31
C LEU A 275 -8.13 -13.57 -10.76
N PRO A 276 -8.33 -14.61 -11.58
CA PRO A 276 -8.16 -15.99 -11.15
C PRO A 276 -6.68 -16.30 -10.86
N VAL A 277 -6.47 -17.31 -10.02
CA VAL A 277 -5.15 -17.93 -9.82
C VAL A 277 -5.15 -19.25 -10.62
N ASP A 278 -4.69 -19.19 -11.85
CA ASP A 278 -4.69 -20.27 -12.82
C ASP A 278 -3.28 -20.59 -13.34
N GLU A 279 -3.18 -21.41 -14.37
CA GLU A 279 -1.92 -21.84 -14.99
C GLU A 279 -1.08 -20.68 -15.57
N GLN A 280 -1.70 -19.53 -15.87
CA GLN A 280 -0.99 -18.36 -16.36
C GLN A 280 -0.10 -17.75 -15.27
N VAL A 281 -0.52 -17.87 -14.00
CA VAL A 281 0.16 -17.29 -12.85
C VAL A 281 0.83 -18.33 -11.94
N LEU A 282 0.51 -19.61 -12.09
CA LEU A 282 1.13 -20.73 -11.37
C LEU A 282 2.08 -21.50 -12.29
N GLY A 283 3.38 -21.39 -12.03
CA GLY A 283 4.41 -22.09 -12.79
C GLY A 283 5.83 -21.80 -12.27
N ASP A 284 6.83 -22.43 -12.87
CA ASP A 284 8.22 -22.29 -12.43
C ASP A 284 8.89 -21.05 -13.05
N TYR A 285 8.57 -19.90 -12.52
CA TYR A 285 9.15 -18.61 -12.95
C TYR A 285 10.69 -18.58 -12.91
N PHE A 286 11.34 -19.38 -12.04
CA PHE A 286 12.77 -19.25 -11.79
C PHE A 286 13.61 -20.16 -12.67
N ASN A 287 13.09 -21.32 -13.06
CA ASN A 287 13.83 -22.31 -13.84
C ASN A 287 13.28 -22.44 -15.28
N ASP A 288 11.99 -22.12 -15.52
CA ASP A 288 11.39 -22.16 -16.85
C ASP A 288 11.42 -20.76 -17.51
N LYS A 289 12.29 -20.61 -18.51
CA LYS A 289 12.42 -19.35 -19.25
C LYS A 289 11.19 -19.00 -20.13
N PRO A 290 10.57 -19.95 -20.87
CA PRO A 290 9.30 -19.73 -21.56
C PRO A 290 8.22 -19.22 -20.63
N TYR A 291 7.94 -19.95 -19.52
CA TYR A 291 6.96 -19.52 -18.53
C TYR A 291 7.25 -18.13 -17.96
N LYS A 292 8.51 -17.84 -17.62
CA LYS A 292 8.91 -16.50 -17.15
C LYS A 292 8.54 -15.40 -18.12
N ARG A 293 8.71 -15.60 -19.43
CA ARG A 293 8.33 -14.62 -20.45
C ARG A 293 6.82 -14.44 -20.52
N GLN A 294 6.07 -15.54 -20.49
CA GLN A 294 4.60 -15.54 -20.48
C GLN A 294 4.07 -14.79 -19.24
N PHE A 295 4.60 -15.07 -18.06
CA PHE A 295 4.23 -14.39 -16.82
C PHE A 295 4.54 -12.87 -16.86
N GLN A 296 5.68 -12.50 -17.44
CA GLN A 296 6.05 -11.10 -17.61
C GLN A 296 5.13 -10.38 -18.60
N GLN A 297 4.69 -11.08 -19.66
CA GLN A 297 3.72 -10.55 -20.61
C GLN A 297 2.37 -10.37 -19.96
N TRP A 298 1.83 -11.41 -19.30
CA TRP A 298 0.58 -11.32 -18.53
C TRP A 298 0.56 -10.11 -17.57
N LEU A 299 1.64 -9.93 -16.81
CA LEU A 299 1.73 -8.80 -15.89
C LEU A 299 1.82 -7.44 -16.64
N GLY A 300 2.47 -7.43 -17.78
CA GLY A 300 2.53 -6.25 -18.66
C GLY A 300 1.14 -5.88 -19.19
N ASP A 301 0.35 -6.86 -19.60
CA ASP A 301 -1.02 -6.66 -20.11
C ASP A 301 -1.94 -6.12 -19.00
N VAL A 302 -1.89 -6.70 -17.79
CA VAL A 302 -2.61 -6.17 -16.61
C VAL A 302 -2.22 -4.71 -16.33
N TRP A 303 -0.94 -4.38 -16.45
CA TRP A 303 -0.44 -3.02 -16.21
C TRP A 303 -0.85 -2.04 -17.30
N GLN A 304 -0.93 -2.52 -18.56
CA GLN A 304 -1.41 -1.72 -19.68
C GLN A 304 -2.89 -1.36 -19.54
N GLU A 305 -3.75 -2.34 -19.18
CA GLU A 305 -5.16 -2.10 -18.88
C GLU A 305 -5.32 -1.07 -17.75
N LYS A 306 -4.50 -1.22 -16.69
CA LYS A 306 -4.51 -0.30 -15.55
C LYS A 306 -4.08 1.13 -15.95
N ASP A 307 -3.09 1.28 -16.81
CA ASP A 307 -2.66 2.60 -17.29
C ASP A 307 -3.73 3.27 -18.16
N GLN A 308 -4.43 2.49 -18.99
CA GLN A 308 -5.59 2.97 -19.76
C GLN A 308 -6.72 3.46 -18.86
N LEU A 309 -7.06 2.69 -17.81
CA LEU A 309 -8.05 3.08 -16.82
C LEU A 309 -7.64 4.38 -16.11
N LEU A 310 -6.37 4.51 -15.74
CA LEU A 310 -5.86 5.75 -15.13
C LEU A 310 -5.92 6.94 -16.08
N GLN A 311 -5.70 6.74 -17.38
CA GLN A 311 -5.90 7.79 -18.39
C GLN A 311 -7.35 8.25 -18.48
N GLU A 312 -8.32 7.36 -18.28
CA GLU A 312 -9.75 7.71 -18.24
C GLU A 312 -10.12 8.47 -16.96
N ILE A 313 -9.58 8.06 -15.82
CA ILE A 313 -9.83 8.71 -14.52
C ILE A 313 -9.25 10.13 -14.47
N HIS A 314 -8.18 10.39 -15.22
CA HIS A 314 -7.50 11.69 -15.25
C HIS A 314 -7.92 12.61 -16.41
N LYS A 315 -8.93 12.23 -17.21
CA LYS A 315 -9.57 13.11 -18.22
C LYS A 315 -10.55 14.07 -17.58
#